data_d3aae6332696f6dcfd33bd2317cac8ad
#
_entry.id   d3aae6332696f6dcfd33bd2317cac8ad
#
_cell.length_a   1.000
_cell.length_b   1.000
_cell.length_c   1.000
_cell.angle_alpha   90.00
_cell.angle_beta   90.00
_cell.angle_gamma   90.00
#
_symmetry.space_group_name_H-M   'P 1'
#
loop_
_entity.id
_entity.type
_entity.pdbx_description
1 polymer ?
#
loop_
_entity_poly.entity_id
_entity_poly.type
_entity_poly.pdbx_seq_one_letter_code
_entity_poly.pdbx_strand_id
1 'polypeptide(L)'
;MDLGKYRNIGIMAHIDAGKTTTTERILYYTGKSHKIGEVHDGAATMDWMEQEQERGITITSAATTCFWNDHRINIIDTPGHVDFTIEVERSLRVLDGAVACFDGVAGVEPQSETVWRQADRYKVPRICFCNKMDRLGADFEMNVQSIKDRLGANPLVLQMAIGKEAEFKGVVDLVNFKSIIWKDDSLGAEYDVTEISEDLLEEAKKKREELIENAVEADDQALEDYLEGKEITVDILKACIRKGTIDFKFVPVLCGTAFKNKGVQPLLDAVVDYLPSPKDIGFVEGIKEGSDEKLQIPNTPEEPFAALAFKVAADPFVGQITFCRLYCGNLSSGSTILNSSKNQKERIGRMLLMHSNTREEIKEAKAGDIVALVGLKNVTTGDTLCDPSNNVILEKMEFPDPVSYTHLTLPTIYSV
;
A
#
# COMPACT_ATOMS: atom_id res chain seq x y z
N MET A 1 -16.76 1.38 -12.69
CA MET A 1 -16.65 1.35 -11.21
C MET A 1 -16.39 2.78 -10.76
N ASP A 2 -17.04 3.25 -9.68
CA ASP A 2 -16.82 4.60 -9.12
C ASP A 2 -15.40 4.71 -8.56
N LEU A 3 -14.74 5.88 -8.73
CA LEU A 3 -13.40 6.17 -8.20
C LEU A 3 -13.30 6.04 -6.68
N GLY A 4 -14.40 6.29 -5.96
CA GLY A 4 -14.47 6.06 -4.51
C GLY A 4 -14.24 4.60 -4.09
N LYS A 5 -14.44 3.66 -5.02
CA LYS A 5 -14.23 2.22 -4.82
C LYS A 5 -12.84 1.71 -5.25
N TYR A 6 -11.92 2.60 -5.55
CA TYR A 6 -10.52 2.23 -5.84
C TYR A 6 -9.64 2.39 -4.61
N ARG A 7 -8.67 1.50 -4.45
CA ARG A 7 -7.58 1.60 -3.48
C ARG A 7 -6.28 1.28 -4.20
N ASN A 8 -5.41 2.26 -4.33
CA ASN A 8 -4.07 2.08 -4.89
C ASN A 8 -3.09 2.08 -3.73
N ILE A 9 -2.67 0.91 -3.33
CA ILE A 9 -1.90 0.72 -2.10
C ILE A 9 -0.53 0.10 -2.36
N GLY A 10 0.43 0.46 -1.51
CA GLY A 10 1.71 -0.21 -1.41
C GLY A 10 1.79 -1.03 -0.12
N ILE A 11 2.54 -2.12 -0.17
CA ILE A 11 2.90 -2.85 1.04
C ILE A 11 4.37 -2.58 1.34
N MET A 12 4.62 -1.90 2.45
CA MET A 12 5.94 -1.50 2.92
C MET A 12 6.30 -2.37 4.13
N ALA A 13 7.53 -2.82 4.19
CA ALA A 13 8.01 -3.60 5.33
C ALA A 13 9.54 -3.60 5.37
N HIS A 14 10.08 -3.83 6.55
CA HIS A 14 11.47 -4.28 6.70
C HIS A 14 11.66 -5.67 6.07
N ILE A 15 12.89 -6.02 5.73
CA ILE A 15 13.25 -7.37 5.28
C ILE A 15 12.77 -8.39 6.32
N ASP A 16 12.20 -9.48 5.85
CA ASP A 16 11.64 -10.55 6.67
C ASP A 16 10.46 -10.18 7.58
N ALA A 17 9.92 -8.95 7.56
CA ALA A 17 8.70 -8.63 8.31
C ALA A 17 7.43 -9.32 7.76
N GLY A 18 7.55 -10.04 6.63
CA GLY A 18 6.48 -10.83 6.03
C GLY A 18 5.67 -10.07 4.97
N LYS A 19 6.30 -9.11 4.30
CA LYS A 19 5.70 -8.34 3.20
C LYS A 19 5.13 -9.26 2.12
N THR A 20 5.98 -10.06 1.47
CA THR A 20 5.58 -10.97 0.39
C THR A 20 4.54 -11.99 0.87
N THR A 21 4.71 -12.55 2.09
CA THR A 21 3.71 -13.46 2.67
C THR A 21 2.35 -12.78 2.83
N THR A 22 2.32 -11.53 3.32
CA THR A 22 1.06 -10.77 3.46
C THR A 22 0.41 -10.52 2.10
N THR A 23 1.19 -10.12 1.10
CA THR A 23 0.71 -9.91 -0.28
C THR A 23 0.13 -11.20 -0.88
N GLU A 24 0.83 -12.33 -0.74
CA GLU A 24 0.36 -13.62 -1.22
C GLU A 24 -0.96 -14.05 -0.55
N ARG A 25 -1.13 -13.80 0.75
CA ARG A 25 -2.40 -14.07 1.45
C ARG A 25 -3.53 -13.17 0.99
N ILE A 26 -3.25 -11.89 0.72
CA ILE A 26 -4.22 -10.98 0.11
C ILE A 26 -4.68 -11.52 -1.25
N LEU A 27 -3.76 -11.95 -2.10
CA LEU A 27 -4.09 -12.53 -3.41
C LEU A 27 -4.90 -13.81 -3.30
N TYR A 28 -4.59 -14.66 -2.34
CA TYR A 28 -5.33 -15.88 -2.07
C TYR A 28 -6.77 -15.59 -1.63
N TYR A 29 -6.99 -14.75 -0.62
CA TYR A 29 -8.34 -14.44 -0.12
C TYR A 29 -9.19 -13.63 -1.11
N THR A 30 -8.57 -12.90 -2.01
CA THR A 30 -9.28 -12.20 -3.10
C THR A 30 -9.51 -13.08 -4.33
N GLY A 31 -9.16 -14.38 -4.27
CA GLY A 31 -9.39 -15.36 -5.33
C GLY A 31 -8.51 -15.18 -6.58
N LYS A 32 -7.42 -14.41 -6.46
CA LYS A 32 -6.47 -14.21 -7.56
C LYS A 32 -5.38 -15.29 -7.63
N SER A 33 -5.10 -15.96 -6.52
CA SER A 33 -4.26 -17.16 -6.49
C SER A 33 -5.09 -18.37 -6.04
N HIS A 34 -4.93 -19.51 -6.71
CA HIS A 34 -5.57 -20.76 -6.33
C HIS A 34 -4.76 -21.57 -5.31
N LYS A 35 -3.52 -21.17 -5.08
CA LYS A 35 -2.62 -21.79 -4.11
C LYS A 35 -2.02 -20.72 -3.24
N ILE A 36 -1.79 -21.05 -1.99
CA ILE A 36 -1.02 -20.23 -1.08
C ILE A 36 0.45 -20.32 -1.52
N GLY A 37 0.99 -19.23 -2.07
CA GLY A 37 2.42 -19.13 -2.41
C GLY A 37 3.25 -19.04 -1.11
N GLU A 38 4.23 -19.94 -0.95
CA GLU A 38 5.20 -19.90 0.14
C GLU A 38 6.52 -19.33 -0.37
N VAL A 39 7.02 -18.28 0.29
CA VAL A 39 8.28 -17.61 -0.09
C VAL A 39 9.46 -18.59 0.00
N HIS A 40 9.48 -19.45 1.04
CA HIS A 40 10.54 -20.41 1.26
C HIS A 40 10.60 -21.54 0.21
N ASP A 41 9.49 -21.81 -0.47
CA ASP A 41 9.41 -22.83 -1.52
C ASP A 41 9.64 -22.24 -2.93
N GLY A 42 9.96 -20.94 -3.02
CA GLY A 42 10.11 -20.22 -4.31
C GLY A 42 8.81 -20.13 -5.11
N ALA A 43 7.66 -20.34 -4.45
CA ALA A 43 6.35 -20.40 -5.08
C ALA A 43 5.57 -19.07 -4.98
N ALA A 44 6.20 -18.01 -4.48
CA ALA A 44 5.58 -16.69 -4.35
C ALA A 44 5.29 -16.09 -5.74
N THR A 45 4.05 -15.66 -5.93
CA THR A 45 3.55 -15.19 -7.23
C THR A 45 4.05 -13.78 -7.58
N MET A 46 4.36 -12.97 -6.57
CA MET A 46 4.84 -11.59 -6.74
C MET A 46 6.34 -11.53 -6.97
N ASP A 47 7.12 -12.47 -6.45
CA ASP A 47 8.57 -12.56 -6.66
C ASP A 47 8.82 -13.44 -7.90
N TRP A 48 8.73 -12.84 -9.10
CA TRP A 48 8.77 -13.55 -10.38
C TRP A 48 10.18 -13.69 -10.97
N MET A 49 11.16 -12.93 -10.47
CA MET A 49 12.56 -13.04 -10.89
C MET A 49 13.25 -14.19 -10.15
N GLU A 50 14.08 -14.96 -10.86
CA GLU A 50 14.87 -16.05 -10.28
C GLU A 50 15.70 -15.58 -9.09
N GLN A 51 16.28 -14.37 -9.16
CA GLN A 51 17.05 -13.76 -8.07
C GLN A 51 16.20 -13.36 -6.87
N GLU A 52 14.95 -12.98 -7.07
CA GLU A 52 13.99 -12.72 -5.97
C GLU A 52 13.64 -14.01 -5.25
N GLN A 53 13.38 -15.07 -6.02
CA GLN A 53 13.05 -16.39 -5.49
C GLN A 53 14.23 -17.04 -4.76
N GLU A 54 15.46 -16.95 -5.31
CA GLU A 54 16.66 -17.47 -4.68
C GLU A 54 17.02 -16.77 -3.37
N ARG A 55 16.81 -15.45 -3.31
CA ARG A 55 17.17 -14.63 -2.14
C ARG A 55 16.02 -14.43 -1.16
N GLY A 56 14.79 -14.74 -1.53
CA GLY A 56 13.58 -14.51 -0.74
C GLY A 56 13.30 -13.04 -0.48
N ILE A 57 13.76 -12.13 -1.38
CA ILE A 57 13.56 -10.68 -1.26
C ILE A 57 12.99 -10.11 -2.55
N THR A 58 12.07 -9.15 -2.43
CA THR A 58 11.56 -8.38 -3.57
C THR A 58 12.61 -7.39 -4.03
N ILE A 59 13.03 -7.47 -5.29
CA ILE A 59 14.01 -6.59 -5.92
C ILE A 59 13.28 -5.52 -6.74
N THR A 60 12.26 -5.92 -7.50
CA THR A 60 11.50 -5.02 -8.37
C THR A 60 10.05 -4.94 -7.90
N SER A 61 9.49 -3.73 -7.89
CA SER A 61 8.07 -3.56 -7.57
C SER A 61 7.20 -4.30 -8.58
N ALA A 62 6.27 -5.11 -8.09
CA ALA A 62 5.25 -5.77 -8.89
C ALA A 62 3.90 -5.10 -8.65
N ALA A 63 3.10 -4.95 -9.71
CA ALA A 63 1.76 -4.39 -9.60
C ALA A 63 0.72 -5.48 -9.89
N THR A 64 -0.27 -5.60 -9.05
CA THR A 64 -1.37 -6.55 -9.23
C THR A 64 -2.70 -5.92 -8.84
N THR A 65 -3.79 -6.44 -9.43
CA THR A 65 -5.15 -5.98 -9.14
C THR A 65 -5.97 -7.11 -8.54
N CYS A 66 -6.65 -6.82 -7.45
CA CYS A 66 -7.60 -7.73 -6.83
C CYS A 66 -8.90 -6.99 -6.44
N PHE A 67 -9.89 -7.73 -5.93
CA PHE A 67 -11.18 -7.18 -5.55
C PHE A 67 -11.56 -7.66 -4.15
N TRP A 68 -12.08 -6.74 -3.33
CA TRP A 68 -12.56 -7.03 -1.99
C TRP A 68 -13.73 -6.11 -1.65
N ASN A 69 -14.82 -6.65 -1.12
CA ASN A 69 -16.02 -5.88 -0.72
C ASN A 69 -16.44 -4.83 -1.77
N ASP A 70 -16.62 -5.26 -3.03
CA ASP A 70 -16.96 -4.39 -4.18
C ASP A 70 -15.96 -3.25 -4.45
N HIS A 71 -14.76 -3.32 -3.90
CA HIS A 71 -13.66 -2.39 -4.17
C HIS A 71 -12.61 -3.05 -5.05
N ARG A 72 -12.02 -2.25 -5.92
CA ARG A 72 -10.83 -2.61 -6.68
C ARG A 72 -9.60 -2.16 -5.93
N ILE A 73 -8.74 -3.10 -5.61
CA ILE A 73 -7.48 -2.85 -4.91
C ILE A 73 -6.34 -3.12 -5.89
N ASN A 74 -5.58 -2.09 -6.22
CA ASN A 74 -4.33 -2.21 -6.95
C ASN A 74 -3.21 -2.21 -5.92
N ILE A 75 -2.43 -3.27 -5.90
CA ILE A 75 -1.33 -3.45 -4.95
C ILE A 75 -0.02 -3.28 -5.71
N ILE A 76 0.84 -2.41 -5.20
CA ILE A 76 2.23 -2.30 -5.63
C ILE A 76 3.09 -2.87 -4.51
N ASP A 77 3.71 -4.01 -4.77
CA ASP A 77 4.66 -4.61 -3.84
C ASP A 77 6.00 -3.88 -3.96
N THR A 78 6.41 -3.19 -2.89
CA THR A 78 7.61 -2.37 -2.88
C THR A 78 8.79 -3.13 -2.31
N PRO A 79 10.03 -2.99 -2.86
CA PRO A 79 11.21 -3.57 -2.26
C PRO A 79 11.38 -3.10 -0.81
N GLY A 80 11.82 -4.02 0.07
CA GLY A 80 12.08 -3.70 1.48
C GLY A 80 13.53 -3.35 1.79
N HIS A 81 14.44 -3.48 0.81
CA HIS A 81 15.88 -3.29 1.00
C HIS A 81 16.32 -1.85 0.70
N VAL A 82 17.22 -1.31 1.52
CA VAL A 82 17.74 0.07 1.39
C VAL A 82 18.43 0.33 0.04
N ASP A 83 18.99 -0.69 -0.57
CA ASP A 83 19.65 -0.58 -1.89
C ASP A 83 18.66 -0.25 -3.02
N PHE A 84 17.36 -0.46 -2.79
CA PHE A 84 16.30 -0.21 -3.76
C PHE A 84 15.47 1.04 -3.45
N THR A 85 16.05 2.02 -2.76
CA THR A 85 15.40 3.28 -2.35
C THR A 85 14.66 3.95 -3.51
N ILE A 86 15.25 3.98 -4.72
CA ILE A 86 14.65 4.58 -5.91
C ILE A 86 13.37 3.87 -6.33
N GLU A 87 13.34 2.53 -6.27
CA GLU A 87 12.13 1.74 -6.59
C GLU A 87 11.01 1.99 -5.57
N VAL A 88 11.37 2.15 -4.29
CA VAL A 88 10.42 2.51 -3.22
C VAL A 88 9.82 3.89 -3.50
N GLU A 89 10.65 4.90 -3.80
CA GLU A 89 10.19 6.26 -4.08
C GLU A 89 9.28 6.33 -5.32
N ARG A 90 9.64 5.60 -6.38
CA ARG A 90 8.81 5.48 -7.60
C ARG A 90 7.43 4.91 -7.29
N SER A 91 7.40 3.88 -6.45
CA SER A 91 6.15 3.24 -6.03
C SER A 91 5.31 4.17 -5.16
N LEU A 92 5.91 4.79 -4.13
CA LEU A 92 5.21 5.70 -3.21
C LEU A 92 4.56 6.89 -3.93
N ARG A 93 5.16 7.39 -5.01
CA ARG A 93 4.65 8.53 -5.79
C ARG A 93 3.27 8.27 -6.41
N VAL A 94 2.96 7.01 -6.70
CA VAL A 94 1.73 6.62 -7.40
C VAL A 94 0.70 5.96 -6.51
N LEU A 95 1.00 5.84 -5.21
CA LEU A 95 0.10 5.27 -4.22
C LEU A 95 -0.84 6.31 -3.64
N ASP A 96 -2.06 5.89 -3.32
CA ASP A 96 -3.01 6.68 -2.55
C ASP A 96 -2.91 6.34 -1.05
N GLY A 97 -2.47 5.14 -0.71
CA GLY A 97 -2.27 4.69 0.66
C GLY A 97 -1.26 3.55 0.77
N ALA A 98 -0.91 3.14 1.97
CA ALA A 98 0.02 2.06 2.20
C ALA A 98 -0.33 1.20 3.42
N VAL A 99 0.13 -0.04 3.41
CA VAL A 99 0.16 -0.94 4.57
C VAL A 99 1.61 -1.10 5.01
N ALA A 100 1.92 -0.70 6.24
CA ALA A 100 3.23 -0.87 6.85
C ALA A 100 3.23 -2.12 7.73
N CYS A 101 3.97 -3.16 7.31
CA CYS A 101 4.09 -4.40 8.06
C CYS A 101 5.29 -4.34 9.00
N PHE A 102 5.08 -4.67 10.27
CA PHE A 102 6.11 -4.78 11.31
C PHE A 102 6.20 -6.21 11.82
N ASP A 103 7.41 -6.64 12.18
CA ASP A 103 7.62 -7.93 12.84
C ASP A 103 7.16 -7.85 14.29
N GLY A 104 6.31 -8.77 14.73
CA GLY A 104 5.75 -8.82 16.08
C GLY A 104 6.79 -8.91 17.20
N VAL A 105 7.98 -9.43 16.88
CA VAL A 105 9.09 -9.57 17.83
C VAL A 105 10.03 -8.37 17.79
N ALA A 106 10.40 -7.90 16.59
CA ALA A 106 11.40 -6.85 16.40
C ALA A 106 10.82 -5.42 16.50
N GLY A 107 9.53 -5.25 16.20
CA GLY A 107 8.88 -3.95 16.13
C GLY A 107 9.40 -3.10 14.97
N VAL A 108 9.61 -1.81 15.22
CA VAL A 108 10.16 -0.88 14.23
C VAL A 108 11.68 -1.07 14.12
N GLU A 109 12.16 -1.30 12.92
CA GLU A 109 13.57 -1.45 12.59
C GLU A 109 14.09 -0.27 11.74
N PRO A 110 15.41 -0.05 11.61
CA PRO A 110 15.97 1.12 10.90
C PRO A 110 15.49 1.26 9.45
N GLN A 111 15.28 0.15 8.75
CA GLN A 111 14.74 0.19 7.37
C GLN A 111 13.27 0.63 7.35
N SER A 112 12.48 0.23 8.35
CA SER A 112 11.11 0.70 8.53
C SER A 112 11.07 2.22 8.69
N GLU A 113 11.99 2.79 9.48
CA GLU A 113 12.09 4.26 9.65
C GLU A 113 12.40 4.97 8.32
N THR A 114 13.28 4.40 7.49
CA THR A 114 13.64 4.97 6.20
C THR A 114 12.44 5.03 5.26
N VAL A 115 11.75 3.90 5.09
CA VAL A 115 10.55 3.82 4.22
C VAL A 115 9.42 4.68 4.77
N TRP A 116 9.29 4.76 6.10
CA TRP A 116 8.30 5.62 6.76
C TRP A 116 8.51 7.09 6.42
N ARG A 117 9.75 7.60 6.54
CA ARG A 117 10.09 8.99 6.18
C ARG A 117 9.85 9.28 4.69
N GLN A 118 10.12 8.31 3.82
CA GLN A 118 9.78 8.45 2.40
C GLN A 118 8.26 8.58 2.19
N ALA A 119 7.47 7.74 2.87
CA ALA A 119 6.01 7.85 2.81
C ALA A 119 5.48 9.18 3.36
N ASP A 120 6.13 9.75 4.40
CA ASP A 120 5.82 11.11 4.91
C ASP A 120 6.10 12.18 3.85
N ARG A 121 7.25 12.09 3.16
CA ARG A 121 7.61 13.01 2.07
C ARG A 121 6.56 13.06 0.97
N TYR A 122 6.03 11.89 0.60
CA TYR A 122 5.00 11.77 -0.44
C TYR A 122 3.57 11.89 0.11
N LYS A 123 3.41 12.18 1.40
CA LYS A 123 2.10 12.32 2.07
C LYS A 123 1.18 11.11 1.79
N VAL A 124 1.70 9.90 1.97
CA VAL A 124 0.95 8.66 1.78
C VAL A 124 0.33 8.21 3.11
N PRO A 125 -1.00 8.27 3.29
CA PRO A 125 -1.69 7.72 4.45
C PRO A 125 -1.45 6.22 4.59
N ARG A 126 -1.38 5.72 5.82
CA ARG A 126 -1.03 4.31 6.03
C ARG A 126 -1.74 3.66 7.19
N ILE A 127 -1.75 2.33 7.13
CA ILE A 127 -2.22 1.43 8.18
C ILE A 127 -1.02 0.59 8.61
N CYS A 128 -0.86 0.34 9.90
CA CYS A 128 0.16 -0.55 10.46
C CYS A 128 -0.42 -1.95 10.66
N PHE A 129 0.35 -2.96 10.29
CA PHE A 129 0.04 -4.37 10.51
C PHE A 129 1.17 -5.04 11.27
N CYS A 130 0.96 -5.33 12.56
CA CYS A 130 1.89 -6.09 13.40
C CYS A 130 1.74 -7.57 13.07
N ASN A 131 2.66 -8.06 12.26
CA ASN A 131 2.67 -9.41 11.71
C ASN A 131 3.47 -10.39 12.59
N LYS A 132 3.31 -11.69 12.37
CA LYS A 132 4.04 -12.76 13.07
C LYS A 132 3.75 -12.82 14.58
N MET A 133 2.51 -12.54 14.97
CA MET A 133 2.07 -12.60 16.36
C MET A 133 2.14 -14.02 16.97
N ASP A 134 2.37 -15.04 16.14
CA ASP A 134 2.56 -16.44 16.52
C ASP A 134 4.00 -16.78 16.95
N ARG A 135 4.96 -15.87 16.76
CA ARG A 135 6.36 -16.11 17.10
C ARG A 135 6.64 -15.94 18.59
N LEU A 136 7.60 -16.73 19.10
CA LEU A 136 8.09 -16.58 20.46
C LEU A 136 8.69 -15.16 20.66
N GLY A 137 8.25 -14.48 21.69
CA GLY A 137 8.63 -13.10 21.98
C GLY A 137 7.80 -12.03 21.25
N ALA A 138 6.78 -12.40 20.49
CA ALA A 138 5.90 -11.43 19.85
C ALA A 138 5.05 -10.69 20.90
N ASP A 139 5.08 -9.36 20.81
CA ASP A 139 4.36 -8.46 21.72
C ASP A 139 3.72 -7.30 20.94
N PHE A 140 2.38 -7.27 20.97
CA PHE A 140 1.62 -6.23 20.25
C PHE A 140 1.78 -4.84 20.88
N GLU A 141 1.76 -4.75 22.21
CA GLU A 141 1.88 -3.47 22.91
C GLU A 141 3.29 -2.87 22.72
N MET A 142 4.32 -3.70 22.75
CA MET A 142 5.70 -3.28 22.42
C MET A 142 5.79 -2.73 21.00
N ASN A 143 5.10 -3.37 20.04
CA ASN A 143 5.05 -2.90 18.66
C ASN A 143 4.38 -1.52 18.56
N VAL A 144 3.21 -1.34 19.20
CA VAL A 144 2.49 -0.06 19.25
C VAL A 144 3.38 1.03 19.86
N GLN A 145 4.06 0.72 20.95
CA GLN A 145 4.97 1.67 21.60
C GLN A 145 6.16 2.02 20.70
N SER A 146 6.73 1.03 19.99
CA SER A 146 7.86 1.28 19.07
C SER A 146 7.46 2.17 17.88
N ILE A 147 6.22 2.05 17.38
CA ILE A 147 5.68 2.94 16.34
C ILE A 147 5.63 4.38 16.85
N LYS A 148 5.19 4.58 18.09
CA LYS A 148 5.14 5.90 18.71
C LYS A 148 6.53 6.48 18.94
N ASP A 149 7.44 5.71 19.54
CA ASP A 149 8.74 6.22 19.99
C ASP A 149 9.73 6.42 18.84
N ARG A 150 9.74 5.52 17.86
CA ARG A 150 10.73 5.52 16.78
C ARG A 150 10.27 6.23 15.52
N LEU A 151 8.98 6.17 15.22
CA LEU A 151 8.41 6.82 14.03
C LEU A 151 7.80 8.18 14.33
N GLY A 152 7.60 8.53 15.61
CA GLY A 152 6.90 9.76 16.01
C GLY A 152 5.44 9.78 15.57
N ALA A 153 4.87 8.62 15.25
CA ALA A 153 3.49 8.48 14.81
C ALA A 153 2.54 8.42 16.01
N ASN A 154 1.27 8.71 15.76
CA ASN A 154 0.19 8.52 16.72
C ASN A 154 -0.56 7.22 16.39
N PRO A 155 -0.25 6.07 17.01
CA PRO A 155 -0.92 4.81 16.72
C PRO A 155 -2.33 4.79 17.28
N LEU A 156 -3.31 4.46 16.43
CA LEU A 156 -4.70 4.22 16.82
C LEU A 156 -4.96 2.71 16.81
N VAL A 157 -5.06 2.11 17.98
CA VAL A 157 -5.19 0.66 18.13
C VAL A 157 -6.61 0.23 17.81
N LEU A 158 -6.79 -0.58 16.75
CA LEU A 158 -8.10 -1.07 16.32
C LEU A 158 -8.43 -2.46 16.83
N GLN A 159 -7.44 -3.20 17.33
CA GLN A 159 -7.61 -4.60 17.73
C GLN A 159 -6.82 -4.93 19.00
N MET A 160 -7.27 -5.98 19.69
CA MET A 160 -6.49 -6.65 20.73
C MET A 160 -6.18 -8.08 20.28
N ALA A 161 -4.99 -8.57 20.58
CA ALA A 161 -4.63 -9.96 20.33
C ALA A 161 -5.36 -10.92 21.31
N ILE A 162 -5.87 -12.02 20.79
CA ILE A 162 -6.41 -13.13 21.60
C ILE A 162 -5.38 -14.25 21.62
N GLY A 163 -4.78 -14.47 22.79
CA GLY A 163 -3.64 -15.37 22.96
C GLY A 163 -2.31 -14.70 22.63
N LYS A 164 -1.22 -15.36 22.96
CA LYS A 164 0.16 -14.89 22.73
C LYS A 164 0.97 -15.98 22.07
N GLU A 165 1.90 -15.58 21.21
CA GLU A 165 2.83 -16.50 20.55
C GLU A 165 2.11 -17.70 19.88
N ALA A 166 2.52 -18.93 20.19
CA ALA A 166 1.88 -20.14 19.64
C ALA A 166 0.39 -20.26 19.94
N GLU A 167 -0.11 -19.60 21.01
CA GLU A 167 -1.51 -19.57 21.40
C GLU A 167 -2.30 -18.43 20.73
N PHE A 168 -1.69 -17.66 19.82
CA PHE A 168 -2.39 -16.63 19.06
C PHE A 168 -3.46 -17.26 18.17
N LYS A 169 -4.73 -17.06 18.52
CA LYS A 169 -5.87 -17.67 17.83
C LYS A 169 -6.81 -16.67 17.16
N GLY A 170 -6.72 -15.40 17.52
CA GLY A 170 -7.64 -14.41 16.99
C GLY A 170 -7.37 -13.01 17.48
N VAL A 171 -8.33 -12.14 17.23
CA VAL A 171 -8.32 -10.74 17.65
C VAL A 171 -9.69 -10.31 18.19
N VAL A 172 -9.69 -9.36 19.09
CA VAL A 172 -10.88 -8.56 19.39
C VAL A 172 -10.88 -7.36 18.47
N ASP A 173 -11.88 -7.21 17.64
CA ASP A 173 -12.15 -6.01 16.84
C ASP A 173 -12.80 -4.95 17.74
N LEU A 174 -12.07 -3.91 18.07
CA LEU A 174 -12.54 -2.84 18.95
C LEU A 174 -13.54 -1.91 18.26
N VAL A 175 -13.56 -1.85 16.92
CA VAL A 175 -14.49 -1.03 16.15
C VAL A 175 -15.89 -1.64 16.14
N ASN A 176 -16.01 -2.92 15.78
CA ASN A 176 -17.28 -3.65 15.77
C ASN A 176 -17.61 -4.28 17.12
N PHE A 177 -16.67 -4.29 18.05
CA PHE A 177 -16.74 -4.83 19.40
C PHE A 177 -17.13 -6.32 19.43
N LYS A 178 -16.36 -7.13 18.68
CA LYS A 178 -16.54 -8.57 18.51
C LYS A 178 -15.19 -9.29 18.53
N SER A 179 -15.21 -10.56 18.90
CA SER A 179 -14.05 -11.45 18.74
C SER A 179 -14.06 -12.12 17.39
N ILE A 180 -12.92 -12.17 16.73
CA ILE A 180 -12.68 -12.89 15.46
C ILE A 180 -11.67 -13.99 15.76
N ILE A 181 -12.09 -15.26 15.62
CA ILE A 181 -11.28 -16.43 15.95
C ILE A 181 -11.17 -17.31 14.70
N TRP A 182 -9.94 -17.54 14.22
CA TRP A 182 -9.69 -18.37 13.05
C TRP A 182 -9.69 -19.84 13.36
N LYS A 183 -10.22 -20.65 12.41
CA LYS A 183 -10.19 -22.13 12.46
C LYS A 183 -8.91 -22.63 11.84
N ASP A 184 -8.13 -23.39 12.58
CA ASP A 184 -6.81 -23.86 12.12
C ASP A 184 -6.92 -24.82 10.90
N ASP A 185 -8.02 -25.59 10.81
CA ASP A 185 -8.24 -26.60 9.76
C ASP A 185 -8.59 -26.01 8.38
N SER A 186 -8.91 -24.72 8.30
CA SER A 186 -9.45 -24.07 7.08
C SER A 186 -8.42 -23.25 6.29
N LEU A 187 -7.13 -23.36 6.60
CA LEU A 187 -6.09 -22.46 6.08
C LEU A 187 -6.46 -20.97 6.22
N GLY A 188 -7.15 -20.62 7.31
CA GLY A 188 -7.58 -19.25 7.61
C GLY A 188 -8.73 -18.72 6.76
N ALA A 189 -9.35 -19.56 5.89
CA ALA A 189 -10.51 -19.16 5.08
C ALA A 189 -11.76 -18.98 5.95
N GLU A 190 -11.88 -19.75 7.03
CA GLU A 190 -13.01 -19.69 7.95
C GLU A 190 -12.60 -19.10 9.31
N TYR A 191 -13.42 -18.21 9.79
CA TYR A 191 -13.32 -17.66 11.14
C TYR A 191 -14.71 -17.47 11.73
N ASP A 192 -14.79 -17.54 13.04
CA ASP A 192 -16.02 -17.28 13.80
C ASP A 192 -15.98 -15.85 14.35
N VAL A 193 -17.09 -15.13 14.18
CA VAL A 193 -17.32 -13.84 14.81
C VAL A 193 -18.24 -14.06 16.00
N THR A 194 -17.71 -13.84 17.20
CA THR A 194 -18.41 -14.12 18.44
C THR A 194 -18.43 -12.92 19.39
N GLU A 195 -19.21 -13.01 20.45
CA GLU A 195 -19.10 -12.05 21.54
C GLU A 195 -17.74 -12.15 22.21
N ILE A 196 -17.29 -11.05 22.82
CA ILE A 196 -16.03 -10.99 23.54
C ILE A 196 -16.17 -11.83 24.81
N SER A 197 -15.19 -12.69 25.09
CA SER A 197 -15.18 -13.51 26.28
C SER A 197 -15.10 -12.68 27.57
N GLU A 198 -15.68 -13.17 28.66
CA GLU A 198 -15.77 -12.42 29.91
C GLU A 198 -14.42 -11.98 30.46
N ASP A 199 -13.39 -12.80 30.29
CA ASP A 199 -12.02 -12.53 30.73
C ASP A 199 -11.35 -11.36 29.96
N LEU A 200 -11.76 -11.07 28.73
CA LEU A 200 -11.24 -9.98 27.91
C LEU A 200 -12.15 -8.76 27.87
N LEU A 201 -13.40 -8.89 28.35
CA LEU A 201 -14.43 -7.88 28.14
C LEU A 201 -14.09 -6.53 28.78
N GLU A 202 -13.56 -6.52 29.99
CA GLU A 202 -13.25 -5.28 30.71
C GLU A 202 -12.06 -4.54 30.07
N GLU A 203 -11.04 -5.27 29.64
CA GLU A 203 -9.92 -4.69 28.91
C GLU A 203 -10.37 -4.15 27.53
N ALA A 204 -11.20 -4.91 26.82
CA ALA A 204 -11.76 -4.50 25.54
C ALA A 204 -12.61 -3.23 25.64
N LYS A 205 -13.44 -3.09 26.68
CA LYS A 205 -14.20 -1.86 26.94
C LYS A 205 -13.29 -0.66 27.11
N LYS A 206 -12.28 -0.79 27.97
CA LYS A 206 -11.33 0.29 28.22
C LYS A 206 -10.61 0.71 26.92
N LYS A 207 -10.08 -0.25 26.16
CA LYS A 207 -9.40 0.04 24.89
C LYS A 207 -10.35 0.61 23.83
N ARG A 208 -11.62 0.21 23.83
CA ARG A 208 -12.62 0.80 22.95
C ARG A 208 -12.93 2.25 23.32
N GLU A 209 -13.01 2.58 24.58
CA GLU A 209 -13.17 3.97 25.04
C GLU A 209 -11.99 4.82 24.60
N GLU A 210 -10.77 4.35 24.80
CA GLU A 210 -9.55 5.02 24.33
C GLU A 210 -9.55 5.19 22.79
N LEU A 211 -10.01 4.18 22.03
CA LEU A 211 -10.16 4.26 20.58
C LEU A 211 -11.16 5.34 20.19
N ILE A 212 -12.34 5.39 20.78
CA ILE A 212 -13.39 6.36 20.46
C ILE A 212 -12.90 7.77 20.79
N GLU A 213 -12.34 7.99 21.98
CA GLU A 213 -11.82 9.28 22.44
C GLU A 213 -10.81 9.85 21.44
N ASN A 214 -9.84 9.05 21.01
CA ASN A 214 -8.82 9.47 20.03
C ASN A 214 -9.40 9.65 18.63
N ALA A 215 -10.34 8.81 18.19
CA ALA A 215 -10.88 8.86 16.84
C ALA A 215 -11.78 10.07 16.60
N VAL A 216 -12.62 10.44 17.57
CA VAL A 216 -13.56 11.56 17.43
C VAL A 216 -12.86 12.93 17.29
N GLU A 217 -11.61 13.06 17.75
CA GLU A 217 -10.79 14.27 17.54
C GLU A 217 -10.58 14.60 16.05
N ALA A 218 -10.82 13.63 15.16
CA ALA A 218 -10.72 13.85 13.72
C ALA A 218 -11.91 14.61 13.13
N ASP A 219 -13.05 14.69 13.84
CA ASP A 219 -14.27 15.31 13.33
C ASP A 219 -14.97 16.15 14.42
N ASP A 220 -15.13 17.43 14.15
CA ASP A 220 -15.66 18.40 15.13
C ASP A 220 -17.06 18.03 15.63
N GLN A 221 -17.94 17.54 14.73
CA GLN A 221 -19.30 17.15 15.10
C GLN A 221 -19.30 15.88 15.95
N ALA A 222 -18.48 14.89 15.59
CA ALA A 222 -18.36 13.66 16.37
C ALA A 222 -17.76 13.92 17.77
N LEU A 223 -16.80 14.86 17.87
CA LEU A 223 -16.23 15.28 19.13
C LEU A 223 -17.27 15.98 20.01
N GLU A 224 -18.09 16.89 19.46
CA GLU A 224 -19.17 17.56 20.17
C GLU A 224 -20.20 16.54 20.68
N ASP A 225 -20.64 15.62 19.82
CA ASP A 225 -21.59 14.55 20.19
C ASP A 225 -21.04 13.66 21.30
N TYR A 226 -19.74 13.32 21.25
CA TYR A 226 -19.07 12.54 22.31
C TYR A 226 -19.02 13.29 23.64
N LEU A 227 -18.67 14.58 23.63
CA LEU A 227 -18.62 15.43 24.85
C LEU A 227 -20.02 15.65 25.46
N GLU A 228 -21.07 15.65 24.65
CA GLU A 228 -22.46 15.68 25.11
C GLU A 228 -22.96 14.34 25.66
N GLY A 229 -22.14 13.29 25.62
CA GLY A 229 -22.48 11.94 26.08
C GLY A 229 -23.39 11.17 25.13
N LYS A 230 -23.45 11.56 23.85
CA LYS A 230 -24.17 10.79 22.82
C LYS A 230 -23.37 9.55 22.43
N GLU A 231 -24.09 8.51 22.04
CA GLU A 231 -23.47 7.27 21.58
C GLU A 231 -22.81 7.47 20.21
N ILE A 232 -21.53 7.13 20.11
CA ILE A 232 -20.78 7.09 18.84
C ILE A 232 -21.03 5.73 18.18
N THR A 233 -21.82 5.75 17.11
CA THR A 233 -22.13 4.53 16.35
C THR A 233 -20.90 4.01 15.61
N VAL A 234 -20.92 2.74 15.19
CA VAL A 234 -19.83 2.12 14.41
C VAL A 234 -19.57 2.89 13.12
N ASP A 235 -20.60 3.38 12.44
CA ASP A 235 -20.45 4.12 11.19
C ASP A 235 -19.78 5.48 11.41
N ILE A 236 -20.15 6.20 12.46
CA ILE A 236 -19.50 7.47 12.85
C ILE A 236 -18.04 7.20 13.21
N LEU A 237 -17.78 6.16 14.02
CA LEU A 237 -16.43 5.78 14.41
C LEU A 237 -15.55 5.44 13.20
N LYS A 238 -16.05 4.65 12.25
CA LYS A 238 -15.35 4.34 10.99
C LYS A 238 -15.08 5.58 10.16
N ALA A 239 -16.03 6.51 10.06
CA ALA A 239 -15.85 7.77 9.36
C ALA A 239 -14.76 8.64 10.00
N CYS A 240 -14.72 8.73 11.34
CA CYS A 240 -13.68 9.43 12.09
C CYS A 240 -12.31 8.78 11.89
N ILE A 241 -12.21 7.45 11.98
CA ILE A 241 -10.95 6.72 11.75
C ILE A 241 -10.45 6.99 10.32
N ARG A 242 -11.32 6.90 9.31
CA ARG A 242 -10.96 7.20 7.92
C ARG A 242 -10.44 8.62 7.77
N LYS A 243 -11.20 9.61 8.25
CA LYS A 243 -10.85 11.02 8.15
C LYS A 243 -9.50 11.31 8.82
N GLY A 244 -9.31 10.85 10.06
CA GLY A 244 -8.06 11.05 10.78
C GLY A 244 -6.86 10.33 10.15
N THR A 245 -7.07 9.18 9.50
CA THR A 245 -6.02 8.47 8.75
C THR A 245 -5.60 9.26 7.50
N ILE A 246 -6.57 9.78 6.74
CA ILE A 246 -6.31 10.60 5.53
C ILE A 246 -5.65 11.94 5.91
N ASP A 247 -6.07 12.54 7.02
CA ASP A 247 -5.56 13.82 7.54
C ASP A 247 -4.25 13.68 8.37
N PHE A 248 -3.68 12.47 8.44
CA PHE A 248 -2.43 12.18 9.19
C PHE A 248 -2.50 12.48 10.69
N LYS A 249 -3.68 12.48 11.29
CA LYS A 249 -3.85 12.69 12.74
C LYS A 249 -3.38 11.49 13.55
N PHE A 250 -3.61 10.29 13.01
CA PHE A 250 -3.18 9.03 13.60
C PHE A 250 -3.02 7.94 12.53
N VAL A 251 -2.48 6.80 12.95
CA VAL A 251 -2.26 5.64 12.08
C VAL A 251 -2.97 4.43 12.69
N PRO A 252 -3.96 3.84 12.01
CA PRO A 252 -4.62 2.61 12.46
C PRO A 252 -3.63 1.45 12.62
N VAL A 253 -3.72 0.70 13.71
CA VAL A 253 -2.85 -0.44 13.99
C VAL A 253 -3.67 -1.70 14.18
N LEU A 254 -3.32 -2.73 13.39
CA LEU A 254 -3.90 -4.06 13.44
C LEU A 254 -2.81 -5.09 13.72
N CYS A 255 -3.21 -6.30 14.08
CA CYS A 255 -2.27 -7.40 14.30
C CYS A 255 -2.74 -8.71 13.66
N GLY A 256 -1.78 -9.62 13.44
CA GLY A 256 -2.06 -10.92 12.87
C GLY A 256 -0.81 -11.74 12.63
N THR A 257 -0.98 -12.84 11.93
CA THR A 257 0.12 -13.68 11.44
C THR A 257 -0.21 -14.18 10.04
N ALA A 258 0.36 -13.52 9.04
CA ALA A 258 0.11 -13.85 7.64
C ALA A 258 0.52 -15.31 7.33
N PHE A 259 1.63 -15.79 7.89
CA PHE A 259 2.09 -17.17 7.71
C PHE A 259 1.08 -18.21 8.22
N LYS A 260 0.42 -17.94 9.34
CA LYS A 260 -0.65 -18.78 9.89
C LYS A 260 -2.05 -18.41 9.38
N ASN A 261 -2.12 -17.54 8.37
CA ASN A 261 -3.36 -17.15 7.71
C ASN A 261 -4.39 -16.44 8.63
N LYS A 262 -3.94 -15.75 9.67
CA LYS A 262 -4.80 -15.05 10.64
C LYS A 262 -4.61 -13.54 10.58
N GLY A 263 -5.70 -12.77 10.50
CA GLY A 263 -5.67 -11.31 10.53
C GLY A 263 -5.66 -10.59 9.18
N VAL A 264 -5.55 -11.32 8.05
CA VAL A 264 -5.44 -10.71 6.72
C VAL A 264 -6.78 -10.18 6.20
N GLN A 265 -7.90 -10.87 6.47
CA GLN A 265 -9.23 -10.38 6.07
C GLN A 265 -9.60 -9.07 6.77
N PRO A 266 -9.46 -8.93 8.11
CA PRO A 266 -9.63 -7.63 8.76
C PRO A 266 -8.69 -6.53 8.26
N LEU A 267 -7.47 -6.89 7.83
CA LEU A 267 -6.56 -5.93 7.19
C LEU A 267 -7.13 -5.45 5.85
N LEU A 268 -7.70 -6.35 5.04
CA LEU A 268 -8.36 -5.97 3.78
C LEU A 268 -9.59 -5.09 4.02
N ASP A 269 -10.39 -5.39 5.05
CA ASP A 269 -11.52 -4.54 5.46
C ASP A 269 -11.02 -3.16 5.88
N ALA A 270 -9.94 -3.07 6.65
CA ALA A 270 -9.33 -1.80 7.07
C ALA A 270 -8.77 -1.00 5.88
N VAL A 271 -8.19 -1.66 4.87
CA VAL A 271 -7.75 -1.02 3.62
C VAL A 271 -8.92 -0.35 2.91
N VAL A 272 -10.05 -1.06 2.81
CA VAL A 272 -11.27 -0.53 2.17
C VAL A 272 -11.87 0.60 3.00
N ASP A 273 -11.97 0.41 4.32
CA ASP A 273 -12.66 1.35 5.21
C ASP A 273 -11.85 2.63 5.47
N TYR A 274 -10.53 2.54 5.62
CA TYR A 274 -9.72 3.65 6.17
C TYR A 274 -8.72 4.28 5.21
N LEU A 275 -8.22 3.57 4.18
CA LEU A 275 -7.32 4.18 3.21
C LEU A 275 -8.06 4.99 2.15
N PRO A 276 -7.45 6.06 1.63
CA PRO A 276 -8.09 6.92 0.65
C PRO A 276 -8.28 6.24 -0.71
N SER A 277 -9.27 6.73 -1.42
CA SER A 277 -9.48 6.49 -2.84
C SER A 277 -8.85 7.63 -3.67
N PRO A 278 -8.69 7.50 -4.99
CA PRO A 278 -8.30 8.60 -5.85
C PRO A 278 -9.24 9.81 -5.75
N LYS A 279 -10.51 9.58 -5.40
CA LYS A 279 -11.51 10.64 -5.18
C LYS A 279 -11.22 11.45 -3.92
N ASP A 280 -10.75 10.81 -2.84
CA ASP A 280 -10.38 11.49 -1.60
C ASP A 280 -9.11 12.34 -1.76
N ILE A 281 -8.16 11.88 -2.60
CA ILE A 281 -6.96 12.65 -2.95
C ILE A 281 -7.33 13.90 -3.78
N GLY A 282 -8.35 13.80 -4.62
CA GLY A 282 -8.97 14.89 -5.33
C GLY A 282 -8.22 15.38 -6.56
N PHE A 283 -6.93 15.69 -6.47
CA PHE A 283 -6.12 16.21 -7.58
C PHE A 283 -4.67 15.76 -7.51
N VAL A 284 -3.96 15.87 -8.63
CA VAL A 284 -2.51 15.75 -8.72
C VAL A 284 -1.90 17.08 -9.15
N GLU A 285 -0.75 17.43 -8.59
CA GLU A 285 -0.02 18.63 -9.02
C GLU A 285 0.70 18.39 -10.34
N GLY A 286 0.66 19.39 -11.21
CA GLY A 286 1.34 19.40 -12.49
C GLY A 286 1.78 20.81 -12.87
N ILE A 287 2.50 20.91 -13.99
CA ILE A 287 2.97 22.17 -14.56
C ILE A 287 2.53 22.19 -16.01
N LYS A 288 2.07 23.33 -16.51
CA LYS A 288 1.79 23.50 -17.93
C LYS A 288 3.10 23.64 -18.69
N GLU A 289 3.23 22.98 -19.86
CA GLU A 289 4.44 23.08 -20.66
C GLU A 289 4.76 24.54 -21.01
N GLY A 290 6.04 24.91 -20.80
CA GLY A 290 6.51 26.29 -21.09
C GLY A 290 6.14 27.35 -20.06
N SER A 291 5.60 26.94 -18.91
CA SER A 291 5.26 27.80 -17.79
C SER A 291 5.73 27.16 -16.48
N ASP A 292 6.09 27.96 -15.50
CA ASP A 292 6.34 27.49 -14.11
C ASP A 292 5.05 27.50 -13.27
N GLU A 293 3.90 27.72 -13.91
CA GLU A 293 2.61 27.77 -13.24
C GLU A 293 2.17 26.37 -12.78
N LYS A 294 2.01 26.22 -11.47
CA LYS A 294 1.47 24.99 -10.87
C LYS A 294 0.00 24.85 -11.16
N LEU A 295 -0.41 23.70 -11.63
CA LEU A 295 -1.79 23.33 -11.90
C LEU A 295 -2.23 22.21 -10.96
N GLN A 296 -3.47 22.29 -10.48
CA GLN A 296 -4.15 21.19 -9.84
C GLN A 296 -5.00 20.46 -10.88
N ILE A 297 -4.64 19.24 -11.18
CA ILE A 297 -5.31 18.41 -12.20
C ILE A 297 -6.25 17.47 -11.46
N PRO A 298 -7.58 17.62 -11.58
CA PRO A 298 -8.54 16.79 -10.86
C PRO A 298 -8.44 15.32 -11.25
N ASN A 299 -8.53 14.43 -10.24
CA ASN A 299 -8.56 12.98 -10.45
C ASN A 299 -9.96 12.55 -10.91
N THR A 300 -10.28 12.73 -12.18
CA THR A 300 -11.58 12.43 -12.73
C THR A 300 -11.48 11.95 -14.18
N PRO A 301 -12.39 11.07 -14.64
CA PRO A 301 -12.40 10.60 -16.03
C PRO A 301 -12.90 11.64 -17.04
N GLU A 302 -13.51 12.76 -16.60
CA GLU A 302 -14.05 13.82 -17.44
C GLU A 302 -12.97 14.79 -17.96
N GLU A 303 -11.81 14.85 -17.29
CA GLU A 303 -10.68 15.68 -17.70
C GLU A 303 -9.87 15.02 -18.84
N PRO A 304 -9.07 15.82 -19.58
CA PRO A 304 -8.12 15.25 -20.54
C PRO A 304 -7.17 14.26 -19.91
N PHE A 305 -6.81 13.21 -20.65
CA PHE A 305 -5.92 12.14 -20.17
C PHE A 305 -4.58 12.68 -19.68
N ALA A 306 -4.19 12.26 -18.47
CA ALA A 306 -2.83 12.39 -17.96
C ALA A 306 -2.45 11.20 -17.06
N ALA A 307 -1.25 10.70 -17.25
CA ALA A 307 -0.70 9.55 -16.53
C ALA A 307 0.81 9.73 -16.26
N LEU A 308 1.29 9.08 -15.22
CA LEU A 308 2.70 9.00 -14.88
C LEU A 308 3.25 7.60 -15.16
N ALA A 309 4.30 7.51 -15.95
CA ALA A 309 5.07 6.30 -16.16
C ALA A 309 6.01 6.10 -14.96
N PHE A 310 5.67 5.20 -14.04
CA PHE A 310 6.44 5.02 -12.80
C PHE A 310 7.42 3.85 -12.85
N LYS A 311 7.27 2.94 -13.81
CA LYS A 311 8.17 1.80 -14.00
C LYS A 311 8.22 1.39 -15.47
N VAL A 312 9.43 1.08 -15.95
CA VAL A 312 9.68 0.48 -17.27
C VAL A 312 10.40 -0.84 -17.06
N ALA A 313 9.89 -1.91 -17.64
CA ALA A 313 10.46 -3.25 -17.55
C ALA A 313 10.61 -3.86 -18.95
N ALA A 314 11.63 -4.68 -19.13
CA ALA A 314 11.79 -5.52 -20.31
C ALA A 314 11.12 -6.87 -20.08
N ASP A 315 10.29 -7.29 -21.03
CA ASP A 315 9.60 -8.56 -20.99
C ASP A 315 10.04 -9.41 -22.19
N PRO A 316 10.41 -10.69 -22.00
CA PRO A 316 10.94 -11.52 -23.07
C PRO A 316 9.93 -11.81 -24.20
N PHE A 317 8.63 -11.68 -23.96
CA PHE A 317 7.57 -12.03 -24.92
C PHE A 317 6.95 -10.82 -25.60
N VAL A 318 6.82 -9.69 -24.89
CA VAL A 318 6.13 -8.49 -25.42
C VAL A 318 7.05 -7.28 -25.55
N GLY A 319 8.32 -7.41 -25.19
CA GLY A 319 9.28 -6.33 -25.26
C GLY A 319 9.16 -5.36 -24.08
N GLN A 320 9.27 -4.06 -24.36
CA GLN A 320 9.19 -3.05 -23.30
C GLN A 320 7.75 -2.90 -22.80
N ILE A 321 7.59 -2.98 -21.49
CA ILE A 321 6.34 -2.73 -20.76
C ILE A 321 6.52 -1.48 -19.90
N THR A 322 5.60 -0.53 -20.01
CA THR A 322 5.58 0.70 -19.22
C THR A 322 4.39 0.68 -18.28
N PHE A 323 4.66 0.65 -16.99
CA PHE A 323 3.61 0.74 -15.96
C PHE A 323 3.25 2.19 -15.72
N CYS A 324 1.96 2.50 -15.83
CA CYS A 324 1.43 3.85 -15.72
C CYS A 324 0.29 3.93 -14.72
N ARG A 325 0.30 4.99 -13.90
CA ARG A 325 -0.84 5.42 -13.10
C ARG A 325 -1.61 6.50 -13.88
N LEU A 326 -2.88 6.24 -14.16
CA LEU A 326 -3.79 7.22 -14.74
C LEU A 326 -4.36 8.10 -13.62
N TYR A 327 -4.14 9.41 -13.71
CA TYR A 327 -4.71 10.37 -12.75
C TYR A 327 -6.01 10.95 -13.25
N CYS A 328 -6.11 11.28 -14.52
CA CYS A 328 -7.33 11.81 -15.11
C CYS A 328 -7.57 11.28 -16.53
N GLY A 329 -8.79 11.48 -16.99
CA GLY A 329 -9.22 11.11 -18.32
C GLY A 329 -9.42 9.62 -18.56
N ASN A 330 -9.54 9.30 -19.83
CA ASN A 330 -9.71 7.94 -20.35
C ASN A 330 -8.65 7.65 -21.40
N LEU A 331 -8.20 6.42 -21.47
CA LEU A 331 -7.20 5.95 -22.40
C LEU A 331 -7.71 4.72 -23.15
N SER A 332 -7.59 4.72 -24.48
CA SER A 332 -8.00 3.59 -25.32
C SER A 332 -6.80 2.94 -26.01
N SER A 333 -6.84 1.63 -26.18
CA SER A 333 -5.84 0.89 -26.94
C SER A 333 -5.75 1.40 -28.38
N GLY A 334 -4.53 1.53 -28.93
CA GLY A 334 -4.26 2.05 -30.27
C GLY A 334 -4.29 3.58 -30.38
N SER A 335 -4.62 4.33 -29.32
CA SER A 335 -4.61 5.80 -29.33
C SER A 335 -3.19 6.36 -29.39
N THR A 336 -3.08 7.60 -29.87
CA THR A 336 -1.85 8.39 -29.85
C THR A 336 -1.86 9.30 -28.65
N ILE A 337 -0.79 9.26 -27.87
CA ILE A 337 -0.56 10.09 -26.68
C ILE A 337 0.69 10.95 -26.88
N LEU A 338 0.85 11.96 -26.04
CA LEU A 338 2.03 12.79 -25.97
C LEU A 338 2.85 12.41 -24.73
N ASN A 339 4.12 12.08 -24.90
CA ASN A 339 5.11 12.12 -23.83
C ASN A 339 5.52 13.58 -23.64
N SER A 340 4.91 14.27 -22.69
CA SER A 340 5.16 15.69 -22.46
C SER A 340 6.55 15.98 -21.90
N SER A 341 7.15 15.04 -21.19
CA SER A 341 8.51 15.18 -20.65
C SER A 341 9.56 15.25 -21.75
N LYS A 342 9.30 14.66 -22.94
CA LYS A 342 10.21 14.61 -24.10
C LYS A 342 9.64 15.30 -25.34
N ASN A 343 8.41 15.80 -25.25
CA ASN A 343 7.65 16.39 -26.37
C ASN A 343 7.59 15.46 -27.60
N GLN A 344 7.29 14.18 -27.38
CA GLN A 344 7.24 13.16 -28.43
C GLN A 344 5.90 12.44 -28.42
N LYS A 345 5.32 12.25 -29.62
CA LYS A 345 4.10 11.46 -29.77
C LYS A 345 4.44 9.97 -29.74
N GLU A 346 3.68 9.23 -28.96
CA GLU A 346 3.78 7.79 -28.81
C GLU A 346 2.43 7.14 -29.17
N ARG A 347 2.48 5.93 -29.71
CA ARG A 347 1.26 5.15 -29.99
C ARG A 347 1.20 3.94 -29.07
N ILE A 348 0.07 3.79 -28.40
CA ILE A 348 -0.21 2.63 -27.55
C ILE A 348 -0.51 1.43 -28.45
N GLY A 349 0.25 0.35 -28.29
CA GLY A 349 -0.04 -0.92 -28.95
C GLY A 349 -1.16 -1.66 -28.19
N ARG A 350 -0.83 -2.21 -27.04
CA ARG A 350 -1.76 -2.94 -26.18
C ARG A 350 -1.74 -2.36 -24.78
N MET A 351 -2.85 -2.53 -24.07
CA MET A 351 -2.96 -2.21 -22.64
C MET A 351 -3.24 -3.49 -21.88
N LEU A 352 -2.52 -3.70 -20.79
CA LEU A 352 -2.61 -4.88 -19.97
C LEU A 352 -2.97 -4.49 -18.54
N LEU A 353 -3.91 -5.22 -17.96
CA LEU A 353 -4.13 -5.24 -16.54
C LEU A 353 -3.32 -6.42 -15.97
N MET A 354 -2.51 -6.11 -14.97
CA MET A 354 -1.68 -7.13 -14.35
C MET A 354 -2.44 -7.79 -13.20
N HIS A 355 -2.54 -9.11 -13.25
CA HIS A 355 -3.13 -9.94 -12.21
C HIS A 355 -2.08 -10.97 -11.80
N SER A 356 -1.18 -10.59 -10.91
CA SER A 356 -0.10 -11.48 -10.52
C SER A 356 0.71 -11.92 -11.76
N ASN A 357 0.77 -13.22 -12.08
CA ASN A 357 1.47 -13.76 -13.26
C ASN A 357 0.63 -13.77 -14.53
N THR A 358 -0.64 -13.38 -14.46
CA THR A 358 -1.52 -13.34 -15.63
C THR A 358 -1.68 -11.92 -16.14
N ARG A 359 -1.79 -11.78 -17.46
CA ARG A 359 -1.96 -10.52 -18.16
C ARG A 359 -3.31 -10.54 -18.85
N GLU A 360 -4.16 -9.62 -18.49
CA GLU A 360 -5.45 -9.42 -19.14
C GLU A 360 -5.36 -8.23 -20.08
N GLU A 361 -5.63 -8.45 -21.37
CA GLU A 361 -5.66 -7.36 -22.32
C GLU A 361 -6.96 -6.57 -22.18
N ILE A 362 -6.83 -5.27 -21.95
CA ILE A 362 -7.95 -4.35 -21.82
C ILE A 362 -7.97 -3.34 -22.97
N LYS A 363 -9.17 -2.91 -23.37
CA LYS A 363 -9.36 -1.93 -24.45
C LYS A 363 -9.37 -0.51 -23.96
N GLU A 364 -9.80 -0.30 -22.73
CA GLU A 364 -9.96 1.02 -22.11
C GLU A 364 -9.44 1.02 -20.68
N ALA A 365 -8.84 2.12 -20.29
CA ALA A 365 -8.45 2.42 -18.92
C ALA A 365 -8.89 3.86 -18.60
N LYS A 366 -9.10 4.15 -17.31
CA LYS A 366 -9.60 5.44 -16.86
C LYS A 366 -8.87 5.93 -15.62
N ALA A 367 -9.14 7.17 -15.25
CA ALA A 367 -8.63 7.77 -14.03
C ALA A 367 -8.72 6.79 -12.85
N GLY A 368 -7.67 6.70 -12.04
CA GLY A 368 -7.54 5.76 -10.93
C GLY A 368 -6.91 4.41 -11.29
N ASP A 369 -6.84 4.03 -12.57
CA ASP A 369 -6.25 2.77 -12.98
C ASP A 369 -4.73 2.77 -12.91
N ILE A 370 -4.16 1.60 -12.59
CA ILE A 370 -2.76 1.27 -12.80
C ILE A 370 -2.72 0.22 -13.90
N VAL A 371 -2.06 0.53 -15.02
CA VAL A 371 -2.03 -0.32 -16.20
C VAL A 371 -0.62 -0.46 -16.77
N ALA A 372 -0.38 -1.52 -17.51
CA ALA A 372 0.84 -1.74 -18.26
C ALA A 372 0.59 -1.45 -19.74
N LEU A 373 1.36 -0.53 -20.30
CA LEU A 373 1.31 -0.13 -21.71
C LEU A 373 2.41 -0.81 -22.49
N VAL A 374 2.07 -1.40 -23.64
CA VAL A 374 3.01 -2.08 -24.55
C VAL A 374 3.08 -1.34 -25.86
N GLY A 375 4.27 -1.25 -26.43
CA GLY A 375 4.50 -0.63 -27.76
C GLY A 375 5.03 0.81 -27.69
N LEU A 376 5.22 1.37 -26.50
CA LEU A 376 5.89 2.66 -26.32
C LEU A 376 7.41 2.48 -26.55
N LYS A 377 8.05 3.42 -27.26
CA LYS A 377 9.46 3.28 -27.67
C LYS A 377 10.42 4.17 -26.89
N ASN A 378 9.99 5.40 -26.59
CA ASN A 378 10.85 6.42 -26.01
C ASN A 378 10.40 6.88 -24.63
N VAL A 379 9.68 6.03 -23.90
CA VAL A 379 9.22 6.33 -22.55
C VAL A 379 10.21 5.80 -21.52
N THR A 380 10.54 6.64 -20.56
CA THR A 380 11.37 6.32 -19.40
C THR A 380 10.60 6.51 -18.11
N THR A 381 11.09 5.95 -17.04
CA THR A 381 10.49 6.12 -15.70
C THR A 381 10.52 7.60 -15.31
N GLY A 382 9.37 8.11 -14.84
CA GLY A 382 9.17 9.52 -14.49
C GLY A 382 8.58 10.37 -15.62
N ASP A 383 8.43 9.82 -16.83
CA ASP A 383 7.81 10.56 -17.94
C ASP A 383 6.30 10.73 -17.69
N THR A 384 5.80 11.90 -18.06
CA THR A 384 4.35 12.17 -18.10
C THR A 384 3.80 11.85 -19.47
N LEU A 385 2.71 11.11 -19.49
CA LEU A 385 1.96 10.78 -20.70
C LEU A 385 0.61 11.50 -20.64
N CYS A 386 0.27 12.30 -21.66
CA CYS A 386 -0.95 13.08 -21.65
C CYS A 386 -1.64 13.12 -23.02
N ASP A 387 -2.83 13.71 -23.03
CA ASP A 387 -3.52 14.03 -24.29
C ASP A 387 -2.71 15.05 -25.10
N PRO A 388 -2.51 14.83 -26.41
CA PRO A 388 -1.79 15.77 -27.26
C PRO A 388 -2.38 17.19 -27.33
N SER A 389 -3.67 17.34 -26.97
CA SER A 389 -4.37 18.63 -26.93
C SER A 389 -4.20 19.37 -25.59
N ASN A 390 -3.73 18.68 -24.54
CA ASN A 390 -3.57 19.25 -23.20
C ASN A 390 -2.19 18.87 -22.63
N ASN A 391 -1.18 19.63 -23.04
CA ASN A 391 0.19 19.35 -22.67
C ASN A 391 0.47 19.79 -21.21
N VAL A 392 0.52 18.80 -20.34
CA VAL A 392 0.83 18.96 -18.92
C VAL A 392 2.00 18.07 -18.53
N ILE A 393 2.79 18.52 -17.59
CA ILE A 393 3.87 17.74 -16.97
C ILE A 393 3.48 17.55 -15.52
N LEU A 394 3.24 16.32 -15.12
CA LEU A 394 3.05 15.97 -13.71
C LEU A 394 4.38 16.21 -12.99
N GLU A 395 4.32 16.50 -11.68
CA GLU A 395 5.52 16.76 -10.90
C GLU A 395 6.59 15.68 -11.14
N LYS A 396 7.78 16.13 -11.54
CA LYS A 396 8.90 15.22 -11.83
C LYS A 396 9.34 14.51 -10.58
N MET A 397 9.61 13.21 -10.70
CA MET A 397 10.35 12.49 -9.68
C MET A 397 11.80 12.98 -9.72
N GLU A 398 12.27 13.59 -8.63
CA GLU A 398 13.68 13.94 -8.47
C GLU A 398 14.43 12.73 -7.94
N PHE A 399 15.30 12.18 -8.74
CA PHE A 399 16.22 11.13 -8.31
C PHE A 399 17.58 11.77 -8.02
N PRO A 400 18.26 11.36 -6.95
CA PRO A 400 19.66 11.74 -6.78
C PRO A 400 20.46 11.17 -7.94
N ASP A 401 21.35 11.99 -8.52
CA ASP A 401 22.26 11.53 -9.57
C ASP A 401 23.11 10.38 -9.05
N PRO A 402 23.25 9.28 -9.81
CA PRO A 402 24.08 8.17 -9.41
C PRO A 402 25.54 8.66 -9.30
N VAL A 403 26.08 8.58 -8.08
CA VAL A 403 27.51 8.89 -7.83
C VAL A 403 28.31 7.64 -8.14
N SER A 404 28.99 7.61 -9.28
CA SER A 404 29.94 6.57 -9.62
C SER A 404 31.34 6.99 -9.20
N TYR A 405 31.93 6.26 -8.25
CA TYR A 405 33.34 6.41 -7.93
C TYR A 405 34.14 5.50 -8.86
N THR A 406 34.83 6.07 -9.84
CA THR A 406 35.67 5.33 -10.76
C THR A 406 37.00 4.89 -10.12
N HIS A 407 37.37 5.47 -8.97
CA HIS A 407 38.57 5.12 -8.22
C HIS A 407 38.32 5.20 -6.71
N LEU A 408 38.25 4.06 -6.03
CA LEU A 408 38.41 3.92 -4.59
C LEU A 408 39.89 3.68 -4.29
N THR A 409 40.62 4.70 -3.87
CA THR A 409 41.94 4.49 -3.25
C THR A 409 41.73 4.14 -1.80
N LEU A 410 41.90 2.87 -1.45
CA LEU A 410 42.02 2.47 -0.07
C LEU A 410 43.30 3.11 0.53
N PRO A 411 43.23 3.70 1.72
CA PRO A 411 44.45 4.16 2.39
C PRO A 411 45.33 2.95 2.68
N THR A 412 46.48 2.89 2.06
CA THR A 412 47.52 1.92 2.37
C THR A 412 48.07 2.26 3.74
N ILE A 413 47.71 1.48 4.75
CA ILE A 413 48.35 1.57 6.07
C ILE A 413 49.74 0.94 5.88
N TYR A 414 50.76 1.78 5.77
CA TYR A 414 52.14 1.32 5.94
C TYR A 414 52.33 1.04 7.43
N SER A 415 52.41 -0.26 7.80
CA SER A 415 52.97 -0.65 9.08
C SER A 415 54.48 -0.41 9.04
N VAL A 416 54.94 0.44 9.93
CA VAL A 416 56.36 0.60 10.28
C VAL A 416 56.70 -0.47 11.31
#